data_3dcfba5d82f6cc79406fa4e7ec8db292
#
_entry.id   3dcfba5d82f6cc79406fa4e7ec8db292
#
_cell.length_a   1.000
_cell.length_b   1.000
_cell.length_c   1.000
_cell.angle_alpha   90.00
_cell.angle_beta   90.00
_cell.angle_gamma   90.00
#
_symmetry.space_group_name_H-M   'P 1'
#
loop_
_entity.id
_entity.type
_entity.pdbx_description
1 polymer ?
#
loop_
_entity_poly.entity_id
_entity_poly.type
_entity_poly.pdbx_seq_one_letter_code
_entity_poly.pdbx_strand_id
1 'polypeptide(L)'
;MVEMSIHGHVGPGKDKGRPMPDTSSRKPTRIRFLMLFLVFVGTVVNYVDRANLSVAAPLLKHEFGLDPVAIGVLFSAYSWTYVLANLPGGWVVDRFGSRVMYAVALLTWSSFTLLQGFAGRFATLFGLRLGVGIAEAPTFPINNRVVSIWFAQRERGIATSVYLVGQYVGMAALTPVLFWIAGTFGWREIFFATGLVGVLWAGVWYLLYRDPEQCKWANDAELEHIRTGGAVVEIGKPARGEPFPWRKLAIVFRNRQIIAICAGKFASLSSLYFFLTWFPSYLITERHMTVLKAGGAASVPFISASVGVLAGGALSDWLLRRGASVGAARKTPIITGLLLVPTMSLAVLTDTNWVVIAIMSFAFFAQGVASASWSLIGDIAPRSMLGVTGGAVNFVGNLSGIVTPIAIGFIVRETGSFGWALGLISVFAVIGALCYTFLLGEVKRIELDPPATGGSAPEPLKSTVQD
;
A
#
# COMPACT_ATOMS: atom_id res chain seq x y z
N MET A 1 43.47 -56.72 -46.77
CA MET A 1 42.74 -56.86 -48.06
C MET A 1 41.27 -56.84 -47.73
N VAL A 2 40.47 -55.89 -48.01
CA VAL A 2 40.22 -54.92 -49.06
C VAL A 2 39.51 -53.71 -48.39
N GLU A 3 40.03 -52.51 -48.63
CA GLU A 3 39.36 -51.25 -48.41
C GLU A 3 38.14 -51.12 -49.30
N MET A 4 37.07 -50.56 -48.79
CA MET A 4 36.02 -49.95 -49.62
C MET A 4 35.54 -48.66 -49.00
N SER A 5 36.11 -47.56 -49.50
CA SER A 5 35.71 -46.18 -49.31
C SER A 5 34.36 -45.90 -49.97
N ILE A 6 33.38 -45.34 -49.26
CA ILE A 6 32.22 -44.74 -49.89
C ILE A 6 32.11 -43.32 -49.36
N HIS A 7 32.55 -42.36 -50.16
CA HIS A 7 32.28 -40.93 -50.01
C HIS A 7 30.83 -40.67 -50.50
N GLY A 8 29.95 -40.38 -49.55
CA GLY A 8 28.64 -39.80 -49.83
C GLY A 8 28.67 -38.30 -49.63
N HIS A 9 28.71 -37.50 -50.70
CA HIS A 9 28.51 -36.06 -50.69
C HIS A 9 27.07 -35.76 -50.34
N VAL A 10 26.81 -35.25 -49.11
CA VAL A 10 25.56 -34.60 -48.75
C VAL A 10 25.73 -33.09 -49.00
N GLY A 11 25.13 -32.61 -50.09
CA GLY A 11 25.08 -31.18 -50.40
C GLY A 11 24.33 -30.38 -49.35
N PRO A 12 24.67 -29.10 -49.12
CA PRO A 12 23.97 -28.27 -48.13
C PRO A 12 22.54 -27.99 -48.57
N GLY A 13 21.55 -28.60 -47.89
CA GLY A 13 20.18 -28.27 -47.99
C GLY A 13 19.96 -26.78 -47.69
N LYS A 14 19.55 -26.03 -48.71
CA LYS A 14 19.07 -24.65 -48.54
C LYS A 14 17.76 -24.67 -47.69
N ASP A 15 17.94 -24.61 -46.38
CA ASP A 15 16.83 -24.24 -45.49
C ASP A 15 16.49 -22.79 -45.82
N LYS A 16 15.44 -22.61 -46.63
CA LYS A 16 14.85 -21.30 -46.87
C LYS A 16 14.16 -20.92 -45.56
N GLY A 17 14.93 -20.24 -44.68
CA GLY A 17 14.40 -19.59 -43.48
C GLY A 17 13.17 -18.80 -43.87
N ARG A 18 11.98 -19.20 -43.40
CA ARG A 18 10.79 -18.36 -43.44
C ARG A 18 11.18 -17.02 -42.85
N PRO A 19 10.94 -15.90 -43.56
CA PRO A 19 11.18 -14.58 -42.96
C PRO A 19 10.31 -14.51 -41.69
N MET A 20 10.94 -14.30 -40.54
CA MET A 20 10.19 -13.96 -39.34
C MET A 20 9.29 -12.77 -39.67
N PRO A 21 8.00 -12.81 -39.35
CA PRO A 21 7.13 -11.68 -39.63
C PRO A 21 7.71 -10.45 -38.93
N ASP A 22 7.85 -9.37 -39.66
CA ASP A 22 8.33 -8.09 -39.19
C ASP A 22 7.41 -7.60 -38.06
N THR A 23 7.81 -7.84 -36.80
CA THR A 23 7.06 -7.47 -35.60
C THR A 23 7.19 -5.97 -35.29
N SER A 24 8.04 -5.24 -36.04
CA SER A 24 8.37 -3.82 -35.79
C SER A 24 7.22 -2.86 -36.12
N SER A 25 6.19 -3.30 -36.84
CA SER A 25 5.08 -2.41 -37.29
C SER A 25 3.83 -2.43 -36.40
N ARG A 26 3.71 -3.33 -35.44
CA ARG A 26 2.50 -3.42 -34.59
C ARG A 26 2.68 -2.57 -33.33
N LYS A 27 1.75 -1.61 -33.09
CA LYS A 27 1.69 -0.85 -31.84
C LYS A 27 1.47 -1.80 -30.65
N PRO A 28 2.11 -1.55 -29.48
CA PRO A 28 1.87 -2.33 -28.28
C PRO A 28 0.39 -2.36 -27.90
N THR A 29 -0.13 -3.52 -27.57
CA THR A 29 -1.46 -3.65 -26.92
C THR A 29 -1.35 -2.97 -25.54
N ARG A 30 -2.46 -2.48 -25.02
CA ARG A 30 -2.47 -1.76 -23.73
C ARG A 30 -2.96 -2.65 -22.58
N ILE A 31 -2.64 -3.93 -22.63
CA ILE A 31 -3.12 -4.94 -21.66
C ILE A 31 -2.55 -4.66 -20.25
N ARG A 32 -1.35 -4.11 -20.14
CA ARG A 32 -0.79 -3.70 -18.85
C ARG A 32 -1.70 -2.75 -18.06
N PHE A 33 -2.45 -1.88 -18.75
CA PHE A 33 -3.43 -0.99 -18.09
C PHE A 33 -4.67 -1.73 -17.60
N LEU A 34 -5.09 -2.80 -18.29
CA LEU A 34 -6.13 -3.69 -17.76
C LEU A 34 -5.67 -4.38 -16.47
N MET A 35 -4.43 -4.87 -16.42
CA MET A 35 -3.86 -5.47 -15.21
C MET A 35 -3.77 -4.45 -14.07
N LEU A 36 -3.40 -3.21 -14.37
CA LEU A 36 -3.41 -2.12 -13.40
C LEU A 36 -4.82 -1.80 -12.90
N PHE A 37 -5.81 -1.79 -13.78
CA PHE A 37 -7.21 -1.60 -13.40
C PHE A 37 -7.71 -2.71 -12.47
N LEU A 38 -7.35 -3.97 -12.72
CA LEU A 38 -7.69 -5.08 -11.82
C LEU A 38 -7.09 -4.89 -10.42
N VAL A 39 -5.83 -4.44 -10.34
CA VAL A 39 -5.16 -4.10 -9.07
C VAL A 39 -5.83 -2.90 -8.39
N PHE A 40 -6.18 -1.87 -9.16
CA PHE A 40 -6.88 -0.69 -8.65
C PHE A 40 -8.21 -1.05 -8.00
N VAL A 41 -9.07 -1.80 -8.69
CA VAL A 41 -10.37 -2.23 -8.14
C VAL A 41 -10.18 -3.16 -6.95
N GLY A 42 -9.21 -4.08 -7.00
CA GLY A 42 -8.88 -4.92 -5.85
C GLY A 42 -8.44 -4.10 -4.62
N THR A 43 -7.73 -2.99 -4.83
CA THR A 43 -7.37 -2.05 -3.76
C THR A 43 -8.60 -1.30 -3.24
N VAL A 44 -9.52 -0.91 -4.11
CA VAL A 44 -10.80 -0.30 -3.70
C VAL A 44 -11.58 -1.27 -2.81
N VAL A 45 -11.77 -2.52 -3.22
CA VAL A 45 -12.48 -3.55 -2.44
C VAL A 45 -11.81 -3.73 -1.07
N ASN A 46 -10.48 -3.83 -1.03
CA ASN A 46 -9.70 -3.97 0.20
C ASN A 46 -9.96 -2.85 1.21
N TYR A 47 -9.96 -1.59 0.77
CA TYR A 47 -10.16 -0.45 1.68
C TYR A 47 -11.63 -0.25 2.08
N VAL A 48 -12.57 -0.60 1.22
CA VAL A 48 -14.01 -0.61 1.55
C VAL A 48 -14.29 -1.61 2.67
N ASP A 49 -13.70 -2.81 2.60
CA ASP A 49 -13.85 -3.82 3.65
C ASP A 49 -13.28 -3.37 5.01
N ARG A 50 -12.23 -2.55 4.99
CA ARG A 50 -11.72 -1.90 6.23
C ARG A 50 -12.69 -0.89 6.80
N ALA A 51 -13.40 -0.14 5.95
CA ALA A 51 -14.35 0.89 6.36
C ALA A 51 -15.69 0.34 6.88
N ASN A 52 -16.09 -0.85 6.47
CA ASN A 52 -17.37 -1.46 6.85
C ASN A 52 -17.65 -1.37 8.33
N LEU A 53 -16.65 -1.76 9.14
CA LEU A 53 -16.80 -1.77 10.59
C LEU A 53 -16.97 -0.38 11.17
N SER A 54 -16.29 0.64 10.62
CA SER A 54 -16.40 2.01 11.13
C SER A 54 -17.78 2.63 10.86
N VAL A 55 -18.38 2.29 9.72
CA VAL A 55 -19.75 2.69 9.38
C VAL A 55 -20.76 1.94 10.24
N ALA A 56 -20.52 0.66 10.51
CA ALA A 56 -21.37 -0.19 11.35
C ALA A 56 -21.25 0.13 12.86
N ALA A 57 -20.12 0.71 13.31
CA ALA A 57 -19.78 0.83 14.73
C ALA A 57 -20.84 1.55 15.59
N PRO A 58 -21.48 2.65 15.18
CA PRO A 58 -22.54 3.28 15.98
C PRO A 58 -23.73 2.34 16.22
N LEU A 59 -24.10 1.53 15.21
CA LEU A 59 -25.19 0.57 15.31
C LEU A 59 -24.80 -0.63 16.18
N LEU A 60 -23.57 -1.14 16.02
CA LEU A 60 -23.00 -2.20 16.84
C LEU A 60 -22.89 -1.80 18.31
N LYS A 61 -22.49 -0.54 18.59
CA LYS A 61 -22.44 0.01 19.94
C LYS A 61 -23.79 -0.11 20.63
N HIS A 62 -24.87 0.23 19.93
CA HIS A 62 -26.22 0.16 20.46
C HIS A 62 -26.70 -1.29 20.63
N GLU A 63 -26.48 -2.16 19.63
CA GLU A 63 -26.98 -3.54 19.65
C GLU A 63 -26.24 -4.44 20.67
N PHE A 64 -24.92 -4.30 20.78
CA PHE A 64 -24.11 -5.13 21.67
C PHE A 64 -23.71 -4.46 22.98
N GLY A 65 -24.18 -3.24 23.24
CA GLY A 65 -23.86 -2.50 24.46
C GLY A 65 -22.35 -2.20 24.61
N LEU A 66 -21.63 -1.97 23.50
CA LEU A 66 -20.18 -1.81 23.53
C LEU A 66 -19.77 -0.43 24.03
N ASP A 67 -18.80 -0.40 24.93
CA ASP A 67 -18.14 0.83 25.34
C ASP A 67 -17.12 1.31 24.26
N PRO A 68 -16.63 2.54 24.31
CA PRO A 68 -15.66 3.05 23.33
C PRO A 68 -14.38 2.24 23.27
N VAL A 69 -13.92 1.64 24.39
CA VAL A 69 -12.70 0.81 24.41
C VAL A 69 -12.92 -0.48 23.63
N ALA A 70 -14.05 -1.15 23.84
CA ALA A 70 -14.41 -2.35 23.09
C ALA A 70 -14.49 -2.07 21.57
N ILE A 71 -15.06 -0.92 21.17
CA ILE A 71 -15.06 -0.48 19.77
C ILE A 71 -13.63 -0.26 19.26
N GLY A 72 -12.77 0.40 20.03
CA GLY A 72 -11.36 0.61 19.66
C GLY A 72 -10.58 -0.71 19.51
N VAL A 73 -10.81 -1.66 20.42
CA VAL A 73 -10.24 -3.02 20.34
C VAL A 73 -10.76 -3.74 19.09
N LEU A 74 -12.04 -3.62 18.77
CA LEU A 74 -12.62 -4.24 17.58
C LEU A 74 -12.04 -3.66 16.28
N PHE A 75 -11.85 -2.34 16.22
CA PHE A 75 -11.18 -1.68 15.10
C PHE A 75 -9.73 -2.14 14.93
N SER A 76 -9.02 -2.36 16.04
CA SER A 76 -7.62 -2.78 16.02
C SER A 76 -7.42 -4.24 15.61
N ALA A 77 -8.44 -5.11 15.79
CA ALA A 77 -8.34 -6.56 15.59
C ALA A 77 -7.73 -6.95 14.24
N TYR A 78 -8.18 -6.30 13.16
CA TYR A 78 -7.63 -6.47 11.83
C TYR A 78 -6.10 -6.27 11.82
N SER A 79 -5.61 -5.20 12.44
CA SER A 79 -4.19 -4.81 12.40
C SER A 79 -3.29 -5.77 13.15
N TRP A 80 -3.78 -6.47 14.18
CA TRP A 80 -3.00 -7.45 14.95
C TRP A 80 -2.43 -8.54 14.06
N THR A 81 -3.28 -9.14 13.27
CA THR A 81 -2.90 -10.25 12.40
C THR A 81 -2.32 -9.77 11.07
N TYR A 82 -2.82 -8.66 10.53
CA TYR A 82 -2.28 -8.07 9.31
C TYR A 82 -0.79 -7.74 9.43
N VAL A 83 -0.38 -7.11 10.54
CA VAL A 83 1.00 -6.72 10.79
C VAL A 83 1.91 -7.95 10.87
N LEU A 84 1.48 -8.99 11.59
CA LEU A 84 2.24 -10.23 11.72
C LEU A 84 2.31 -11.02 10.39
N ALA A 85 1.20 -11.12 9.69
CA ALA A 85 1.12 -11.88 8.43
C ALA A 85 1.78 -11.16 7.24
N ASN A 86 2.01 -9.84 7.33
CA ASN A 86 2.69 -9.07 6.27
C ASN A 86 4.14 -9.52 6.05
N LEU A 87 4.83 -9.96 7.10
CA LEU A 87 6.22 -10.44 7.02
C LEU A 87 6.34 -11.70 6.14
N PRO A 88 5.57 -12.79 6.37
CA PRO A 88 5.61 -13.97 5.51
C PRO A 88 4.86 -13.80 4.18
N GLY A 89 4.02 -12.76 4.06
CA GLY A 89 3.15 -12.55 2.89
C GLY A 89 3.91 -12.47 1.58
N GLY A 90 5.05 -11.77 1.55
CA GLY A 90 5.91 -11.69 0.36
C GLY A 90 6.45 -13.05 -0.09
N TRP A 91 6.91 -13.88 0.85
CA TRP A 91 7.42 -15.23 0.55
C TRP A 91 6.33 -16.14 -0.05
N VAL A 92 5.11 -16.05 0.47
CA VAL A 92 3.97 -16.83 -0.05
C VAL A 92 3.63 -16.42 -1.49
N VAL A 93 3.65 -15.11 -1.78
CA VAL A 93 3.41 -14.59 -3.13
C VAL A 93 4.44 -15.08 -4.13
N ASP A 94 5.71 -15.10 -3.75
CA ASP A 94 6.79 -15.57 -4.63
C ASP A 94 6.67 -17.07 -4.95
N ARG A 95 6.10 -17.85 -4.02
CA ARG A 95 5.92 -19.30 -4.20
C ARG A 95 4.72 -19.66 -5.08
N PHE A 96 3.57 -19.00 -4.90
CA PHE A 96 2.30 -19.38 -5.55
C PHE A 96 1.93 -18.49 -6.74
N GLY A 97 2.64 -17.38 -6.95
CA GLY A 97 2.37 -16.41 -8.00
C GLY A 97 1.17 -15.50 -7.71
N SER A 98 1.13 -14.36 -8.43
CA SER A 98 0.14 -13.30 -8.18
C SER A 98 -1.30 -13.75 -8.48
N ARG A 99 -1.50 -14.54 -9.53
CA ARG A 99 -2.85 -14.94 -9.97
C ARG A 99 -3.61 -15.72 -8.91
N VAL A 100 -3.00 -16.81 -8.44
CA VAL A 100 -3.65 -17.72 -7.48
C VAL A 100 -3.69 -17.07 -6.11
N MET A 101 -2.56 -16.50 -5.67
CA MET A 101 -2.47 -15.96 -4.32
C MET A 101 -3.42 -14.80 -4.08
N TYR A 102 -3.59 -13.89 -5.06
CA TYR A 102 -4.54 -12.78 -4.91
C TYR A 102 -6.00 -13.26 -4.92
N ALA A 103 -6.34 -14.22 -5.80
CA ALA A 103 -7.67 -14.80 -5.83
C ALA A 103 -8.03 -15.49 -4.51
N VAL A 104 -7.11 -16.30 -3.95
CA VAL A 104 -7.30 -16.98 -2.66
C VAL A 104 -7.41 -15.95 -1.52
N ALA A 105 -6.53 -14.96 -1.49
CA ALA A 105 -6.57 -13.90 -0.50
C ALA A 105 -7.91 -13.14 -0.56
N LEU A 106 -8.32 -12.68 -1.77
CA LEU A 106 -9.61 -12.00 -2.01
C LEU A 106 -10.79 -12.85 -1.54
N LEU A 107 -10.86 -14.10 -1.99
CA LEU A 107 -11.94 -15.00 -1.62
C LEU A 107 -12.00 -15.20 -0.11
N THR A 108 -10.85 -15.40 0.53
CA THR A 108 -10.78 -15.69 1.97
C THR A 108 -11.18 -14.48 2.81
N TRP A 109 -10.61 -13.28 2.54
CA TRP A 109 -11.00 -12.11 3.34
C TRP A 109 -12.44 -11.68 3.10
N SER A 110 -12.92 -11.76 1.84
CA SER A 110 -14.30 -11.42 1.52
C SER A 110 -15.29 -12.41 2.12
N SER A 111 -14.92 -13.70 2.24
CA SER A 111 -15.71 -14.68 3.00
C SER A 111 -15.78 -14.33 4.48
N PHE A 112 -14.64 -13.96 5.10
CA PHE A 112 -14.64 -13.47 6.49
C PHE A 112 -15.46 -12.19 6.64
N THR A 113 -15.41 -11.26 5.66
CA THR A 113 -16.24 -10.06 5.65
C THR A 113 -17.71 -10.42 5.59
N LEU A 114 -18.13 -11.30 4.69
CA LEU A 114 -19.51 -11.76 4.57
C LEU A 114 -20.00 -12.43 5.87
N LEU A 115 -19.17 -13.28 6.49
CA LEU A 115 -19.48 -13.94 7.74
C LEU A 115 -19.68 -12.97 8.91
N GLN A 116 -19.09 -11.76 8.89
CA GLN A 116 -19.34 -10.73 9.90
C GLN A 116 -20.81 -10.31 9.93
N GLY A 117 -21.54 -10.37 8.82
CA GLY A 117 -22.98 -10.10 8.78
C GLY A 117 -23.82 -11.06 9.64
N PHE A 118 -23.33 -12.27 9.89
CA PHE A 118 -23.99 -13.26 10.77
C PHE A 118 -23.55 -13.16 12.23
N ALA A 119 -22.64 -12.25 12.57
CA ALA A 119 -22.14 -12.16 13.93
C ALA A 119 -23.21 -11.69 14.91
N GLY A 120 -23.41 -12.44 15.97
CA GLY A 120 -24.37 -12.14 17.05
C GLY A 120 -23.68 -11.64 18.33
N ARG A 121 -22.35 -11.51 18.37
CA ARG A 121 -21.60 -11.10 19.57
C ARG A 121 -20.23 -10.54 19.22
N PHE A 122 -19.67 -9.74 20.12
CA PHE A 122 -18.35 -9.12 20.00
C PHE A 122 -17.24 -10.11 19.63
N ALA A 123 -17.13 -11.24 20.36
CA ALA A 123 -16.06 -12.21 20.14
C ALA A 123 -16.05 -12.80 18.72
N THR A 124 -17.24 -13.01 18.12
CA THR A 124 -17.35 -13.49 16.73
C THR A 124 -16.84 -12.44 15.75
N LEU A 125 -17.27 -11.17 15.90
CA LEU A 125 -16.77 -10.07 15.07
C LEU A 125 -15.26 -9.90 15.19
N PHE A 126 -14.74 -9.94 16.42
CA PHE A 126 -13.32 -9.82 16.70
C PHE A 126 -12.52 -10.96 16.02
N GLY A 127 -12.95 -12.21 16.17
CA GLY A 127 -12.30 -13.36 15.54
C GLY A 127 -12.32 -13.29 14.00
N LEU A 128 -13.45 -12.90 13.40
CA LEU A 128 -13.57 -12.73 11.95
C LEU A 128 -12.67 -11.59 11.45
N ARG A 129 -12.51 -10.50 12.20
CA ARG A 129 -11.58 -9.41 11.88
C ARG A 129 -10.12 -9.85 11.93
N LEU A 130 -9.73 -10.71 12.86
CA LEU A 130 -8.41 -11.35 12.85
C LEU A 130 -8.21 -12.16 11.54
N GLY A 131 -9.24 -12.92 11.12
CA GLY A 131 -9.21 -13.65 9.86
C GLY A 131 -9.03 -12.77 8.63
N VAL A 132 -9.75 -11.65 8.55
CA VAL A 132 -9.58 -10.65 7.48
C VAL A 132 -8.15 -10.14 7.44
N GLY A 133 -7.56 -9.78 8.59
CA GLY A 133 -6.18 -9.26 8.66
C GLY A 133 -5.14 -10.22 8.11
N ILE A 134 -5.23 -11.53 8.44
CA ILE A 134 -4.34 -12.55 7.89
C ILE A 134 -4.49 -12.65 6.37
N ALA A 135 -5.74 -12.74 5.91
CA ALA A 135 -6.04 -12.98 4.49
C ALA A 135 -5.68 -11.78 3.58
N GLU A 136 -5.77 -10.55 4.09
CA GLU A 136 -5.40 -9.34 3.34
C GLU A 136 -3.89 -9.06 3.27
N ALA A 137 -3.09 -9.62 4.17
CA ALA A 137 -1.67 -9.28 4.28
C ALA A 137 -0.86 -9.42 2.98
N PRO A 138 -1.10 -10.40 2.09
CA PRO A 138 -0.37 -10.54 0.84
C PRO A 138 -0.71 -9.48 -0.23
N THR A 139 -1.79 -8.71 -0.07
CA THR A 139 -2.34 -7.82 -1.11
C THR A 139 -1.31 -6.81 -1.63
N PHE A 140 -0.65 -6.06 -0.74
CA PHE A 140 0.33 -5.06 -1.15
C PHE A 140 1.59 -5.65 -1.79
N PRO A 141 2.20 -6.73 -1.27
CA PRO A 141 3.24 -7.47 -1.98
C PRO A 141 2.82 -7.89 -3.39
N ILE A 142 1.60 -8.40 -3.58
CA ILE A 142 1.09 -8.82 -4.90
C ILE A 142 0.95 -7.60 -5.82
N ASN A 143 0.34 -6.50 -5.35
CA ASN A 143 0.18 -5.27 -6.14
C ASN A 143 1.54 -4.76 -6.65
N ASN A 144 2.55 -4.70 -5.77
CA ASN A 144 3.90 -4.31 -6.14
C ASN A 144 4.54 -5.26 -7.15
N ARG A 145 4.33 -6.59 -6.99
CA ARG A 145 4.79 -7.60 -7.94
C ARG A 145 4.15 -7.39 -9.32
N VAL A 146 2.82 -7.21 -9.38
CA VAL A 146 2.10 -6.98 -10.64
C VAL A 146 2.64 -5.75 -11.36
N VAL A 147 2.84 -4.64 -10.65
CA VAL A 147 3.43 -3.43 -11.23
C VAL A 147 4.86 -3.69 -11.72
N SER A 148 5.66 -4.46 -10.98
CA SER A 148 7.05 -4.75 -11.33
C SER A 148 7.21 -5.60 -12.58
N ILE A 149 6.27 -6.52 -12.85
CA ILE A 149 6.33 -7.43 -14.02
C ILE A 149 5.61 -6.88 -15.25
N TRP A 150 4.58 -6.01 -15.06
CA TRP A 150 3.79 -5.47 -16.17
C TRP A 150 4.24 -4.09 -16.65
N PHE A 151 5.05 -3.36 -15.87
CA PHE A 151 5.44 -1.99 -16.19
C PHE A 151 6.96 -1.82 -16.28
N ALA A 152 7.37 -1.10 -17.33
CA ALA A 152 8.74 -0.63 -17.47
C ALA A 152 9.18 0.20 -16.25
N GLN A 153 10.47 0.18 -15.91
CA GLN A 153 11.00 0.85 -14.72
C GLN A 153 10.59 2.34 -14.62
N ARG A 154 10.51 3.02 -15.76
CA ARG A 154 10.11 4.44 -15.84
C ARG A 154 8.61 4.66 -15.56
N GLU A 155 7.77 3.67 -15.83
CA GLU A 155 6.31 3.74 -15.68
C GLU A 155 5.82 3.28 -14.29
N ARG A 156 6.65 2.55 -13.52
CA ARG A 156 6.27 1.95 -12.22
C ARG A 156 5.79 2.96 -11.19
N GLY A 157 6.40 4.15 -11.15
CA GLY A 157 6.01 5.20 -10.22
C GLY A 157 4.55 5.61 -10.42
N ILE A 158 4.15 5.85 -11.67
CA ILE A 158 2.77 6.22 -12.02
C ILE A 158 1.82 5.05 -11.74
N ALA A 159 2.17 3.83 -12.16
CA ALA A 159 1.34 2.65 -11.93
C ALA A 159 1.11 2.40 -10.43
N THR A 160 2.15 2.54 -9.60
CA THR A 160 2.04 2.45 -8.15
C THR A 160 1.11 3.53 -7.58
N SER A 161 1.25 4.78 -8.03
CA SER A 161 0.39 5.88 -7.60
C SER A 161 -1.07 5.64 -7.96
N VAL A 162 -1.37 5.10 -9.14
CA VAL A 162 -2.74 4.80 -9.59
C VAL A 162 -3.43 3.84 -8.62
N TYR A 163 -2.81 2.71 -8.27
CA TYR A 163 -3.49 1.78 -7.36
C TYR A 163 -3.52 2.31 -5.91
N LEU A 164 -2.51 3.09 -5.47
CA LEU A 164 -2.53 3.69 -4.15
C LEU A 164 -3.62 4.77 -4.01
N VAL A 165 -3.90 5.53 -5.07
CA VAL A 165 -5.03 6.49 -5.08
C VAL A 165 -6.36 5.72 -4.98
N GLY A 166 -6.43 4.49 -5.49
CA GLY A 166 -7.62 3.63 -5.38
C GLY A 166 -8.15 3.48 -3.95
N GLN A 167 -7.27 3.47 -2.94
CA GLN A 167 -7.66 3.41 -1.52
C GLN A 167 -8.53 4.63 -1.10
N TYR A 168 -8.17 5.83 -1.53
CA TYR A 168 -8.88 7.06 -1.17
C TYR A 168 -10.12 7.27 -2.03
N VAL A 169 -9.99 7.04 -3.35
CA VAL A 169 -11.11 7.15 -4.30
C VAL A 169 -12.20 6.14 -3.97
N GLY A 170 -11.83 4.90 -3.66
CA GLY A 170 -12.78 3.87 -3.23
C GLY A 170 -13.53 4.28 -1.98
N MET A 171 -12.82 4.80 -0.98
CA MET A 171 -13.43 5.30 0.25
C MET A 171 -14.35 6.49 -0.02
N ALA A 172 -13.90 7.47 -0.81
CA ALA A 172 -14.70 8.64 -1.15
C ALA A 172 -16.02 8.29 -1.87
N ALA A 173 -15.94 7.38 -2.84
CA ALA A 173 -17.09 6.99 -3.65
C ALA A 173 -18.07 6.06 -2.93
N LEU A 174 -17.54 5.11 -2.14
CA LEU A 174 -18.35 4.02 -1.58
C LEU A 174 -18.80 4.27 -0.13
N THR A 175 -18.15 5.17 0.62
CA THR A 175 -18.59 5.51 1.97
C THR A 175 -20.06 5.98 2.02
N PRO A 176 -20.57 6.88 1.13
CA PRO A 176 -21.99 7.24 1.12
C PRO A 176 -22.90 6.04 0.87
N VAL A 177 -22.47 5.10 0.02
CA VAL A 177 -23.22 3.88 -0.28
C VAL A 177 -23.31 2.98 0.96
N LEU A 178 -22.18 2.81 1.69
CA LEU A 178 -22.16 2.05 2.94
C LEU A 178 -23.09 2.66 4.00
N PHE A 179 -23.07 3.98 4.13
CA PHE A 179 -23.96 4.69 5.06
C PHE A 179 -25.44 4.60 4.64
N TRP A 180 -25.73 4.65 3.35
CA TRP A 180 -27.08 4.43 2.83
C TRP A 180 -27.57 3.01 3.13
N ILE A 181 -26.75 1.98 2.90
CA ILE A 181 -27.06 0.60 3.27
C ILE A 181 -27.29 0.49 4.77
N ALA A 182 -26.39 1.06 5.60
CA ALA A 182 -26.52 1.04 7.05
C ALA A 182 -27.81 1.68 7.56
N GLY A 183 -28.18 2.82 6.98
CA GLY A 183 -29.36 3.59 7.38
C GLY A 183 -30.69 3.01 6.90
N THR A 184 -30.68 2.23 5.80
CA THR A 184 -31.90 1.71 5.18
C THR A 184 -32.16 0.25 5.57
N PHE A 185 -31.11 -0.57 5.57
CA PHE A 185 -31.23 -2.03 5.74
C PHE A 185 -30.60 -2.53 7.05
N GLY A 186 -29.65 -1.77 7.61
CA GLY A 186 -28.94 -2.13 8.83
C GLY A 186 -27.46 -2.41 8.59
N TRP A 187 -26.70 -2.66 9.67
CA TRP A 187 -25.25 -2.85 9.61
C TRP A 187 -24.82 -4.19 9.01
N ARG A 188 -25.67 -5.23 9.12
CA ARG A 188 -25.33 -6.58 8.62
C ARG A 188 -25.20 -6.60 7.11
N GLU A 189 -26.08 -5.88 6.44
CA GLU A 189 -26.17 -5.80 4.98
C GLU A 189 -24.94 -5.13 4.37
N ILE A 190 -24.23 -4.27 5.11
CA ILE A 190 -22.94 -3.73 4.68
C ILE A 190 -21.96 -4.89 4.43
N PHE A 191 -21.85 -5.82 5.39
CA PHE A 191 -20.93 -6.95 5.30
C PHE A 191 -21.34 -7.98 4.23
N PHE A 192 -22.66 -8.21 4.08
CA PHE A 192 -23.15 -9.10 3.01
C PHE A 192 -22.89 -8.49 1.64
N ALA A 193 -23.18 -7.23 1.41
CA ALA A 193 -22.99 -6.57 0.13
C ALA A 193 -21.52 -6.51 -0.27
N THR A 194 -20.67 -6.02 0.62
CA THR A 194 -19.23 -5.87 0.32
C THR A 194 -18.50 -7.21 0.23
N GLY A 195 -18.82 -8.15 1.12
CA GLY A 195 -18.29 -9.51 1.05
C GLY A 195 -18.65 -10.22 -0.25
N LEU A 196 -19.90 -10.10 -0.72
CA LEU A 196 -20.33 -10.66 -2.00
C LEU A 196 -19.60 -10.02 -3.18
N VAL A 197 -19.47 -8.68 -3.19
CA VAL A 197 -18.71 -7.96 -4.23
C VAL A 197 -17.26 -8.46 -4.26
N GLY A 198 -16.63 -8.65 -3.11
CA GLY A 198 -15.27 -9.15 -3.04
C GLY A 198 -15.14 -10.60 -3.54
N VAL A 199 -16.08 -11.49 -3.20
CA VAL A 199 -16.10 -12.87 -3.71
C VAL A 199 -16.25 -12.88 -5.23
N LEU A 200 -17.16 -12.06 -5.78
CA LEU A 200 -17.32 -11.93 -7.24
C LEU A 200 -16.04 -11.38 -7.88
N TRP A 201 -15.40 -10.39 -7.24
CA TRP A 201 -14.16 -9.83 -7.76
C TRP A 201 -13.00 -10.84 -7.72
N ALA A 202 -12.96 -11.73 -6.74
CA ALA A 202 -12.00 -12.84 -6.73
C ALA A 202 -12.13 -13.73 -7.98
N GLY A 203 -13.35 -14.03 -8.40
CA GLY A 203 -13.64 -14.73 -9.65
C GLY A 203 -13.16 -13.97 -10.89
N VAL A 204 -13.50 -12.67 -10.97
CA VAL A 204 -13.05 -11.78 -12.07
C VAL A 204 -11.53 -11.73 -12.14
N TRP A 205 -10.86 -11.55 -11.00
CA TRP A 205 -9.40 -11.57 -10.93
C TRP A 205 -8.82 -12.89 -11.45
N TYR A 206 -9.29 -14.02 -10.96
CA TYR A 206 -8.79 -15.33 -11.35
C TYR A 206 -8.99 -15.62 -12.84
N LEU A 207 -10.07 -15.15 -13.43
CA LEU A 207 -10.37 -15.34 -14.86
C LEU A 207 -9.54 -14.41 -15.75
N LEU A 208 -9.39 -13.13 -15.38
CA LEU A 208 -8.80 -12.12 -16.26
C LEU A 208 -7.30 -11.90 -16.02
N TYR A 209 -6.81 -12.02 -14.77
CA TYR A 209 -5.41 -11.76 -14.51
C TYR A 209 -4.51 -12.88 -15.04
N ARG A 210 -3.42 -12.49 -15.71
CA ARG A 210 -2.34 -13.37 -16.18
C ARG A 210 -1.00 -12.65 -15.99
N ASP A 211 0.06 -13.41 -15.74
CA ASP A 211 1.42 -12.87 -15.85
C ASP A 211 1.77 -12.63 -17.33
N PRO A 212 2.68 -11.69 -17.67
CA PRO A 212 2.96 -11.30 -19.06
C PRO A 212 3.22 -12.47 -19.99
N GLU A 213 4.03 -13.46 -19.56
CA GLU A 213 4.40 -14.63 -20.36
C GLU A 213 3.22 -15.59 -20.67
N GLN A 214 2.19 -15.54 -19.82
CA GLN A 214 1.00 -16.40 -19.94
C GLN A 214 -0.18 -15.66 -20.59
N CYS A 215 -0.03 -14.37 -20.87
CA CYS A 215 -1.09 -13.51 -21.35
C CYS A 215 -1.19 -13.53 -22.88
N LYS A 216 -2.16 -14.27 -23.40
CA LYS A 216 -2.41 -14.38 -24.85
C LYS A 216 -2.95 -13.07 -25.48
N TRP A 217 -3.35 -12.09 -24.66
CA TRP A 217 -3.93 -10.83 -25.14
C TRP A 217 -2.87 -9.75 -25.37
N ALA A 218 -1.69 -9.90 -24.74
CA ALA A 218 -0.55 -9.03 -24.98
C ALA A 218 0.16 -9.48 -26.26
N ASN A 219 0.41 -8.53 -27.16
CA ASN A 219 1.18 -8.80 -28.38
C ASN A 219 2.70 -8.73 -28.10
N ASP A 220 3.50 -9.26 -29.04
CA ASP A 220 4.95 -9.30 -28.92
C ASP A 220 5.56 -7.89 -28.72
N ALA A 221 4.96 -6.86 -29.33
CA ALA A 221 5.38 -5.48 -29.20
C ALA A 221 5.21 -4.94 -27.76
N GLU A 222 4.14 -5.34 -27.05
CA GLU A 222 3.95 -4.97 -25.64
C GLU A 222 4.92 -5.74 -24.74
N LEU A 223 5.11 -7.03 -24.99
CA LEU A 223 6.06 -7.85 -24.22
C LEU A 223 7.49 -7.35 -24.39
N GLU A 224 7.87 -6.94 -25.61
CA GLU A 224 9.17 -6.35 -25.87
C GLU A 224 9.34 -4.99 -25.19
N HIS A 225 8.31 -4.12 -25.24
CA HIS A 225 8.30 -2.85 -24.51
C HIS A 225 8.51 -3.06 -23.00
N ILE A 226 7.86 -4.06 -22.41
CA ILE A 226 7.99 -4.42 -21.01
C ILE A 226 9.43 -4.91 -20.70
N ARG A 227 9.98 -5.82 -21.52
CA ARG A 227 11.32 -6.39 -21.35
C ARG A 227 12.42 -5.34 -21.49
N THR A 228 12.43 -4.58 -22.57
CA THR A 228 13.43 -3.54 -22.84
C THR A 228 13.32 -2.37 -21.86
N GLY A 229 12.12 -2.12 -21.32
CA GLY A 229 11.87 -1.15 -20.26
C GLY A 229 12.37 -1.57 -18.87
N GLY A 230 13.03 -2.73 -18.71
CA GLY A 230 13.59 -3.21 -17.44
C GLY A 230 12.53 -3.75 -16.47
N ALA A 231 11.44 -4.32 -16.99
CA ALA A 231 10.51 -5.08 -16.16
C ALA A 231 11.22 -6.35 -15.63
N VAL A 232 10.88 -6.72 -14.39
CA VAL A 232 11.44 -7.93 -13.77
C VAL A 232 10.63 -9.13 -14.28
N VAL A 233 10.96 -9.59 -15.50
CA VAL A 233 10.27 -10.72 -16.13
C VAL A 233 10.62 -12.02 -15.42
N GLU A 234 11.87 -12.17 -15.01
CA GLU A 234 12.32 -13.27 -14.16
C GLU A 234 12.45 -12.77 -12.72
N ILE A 235 11.39 -12.88 -11.94
CA ILE A 235 11.56 -12.87 -10.49
C ILE A 235 12.14 -14.24 -10.16
N GLY A 236 13.47 -14.27 -10.02
CA GLY A 236 14.18 -15.46 -9.58
C GLY A 236 13.46 -16.01 -8.35
N LYS A 237 13.11 -17.31 -8.39
CA LYS A 237 12.59 -17.98 -7.20
C LYS A 237 13.58 -17.68 -6.08
N PRO A 238 13.12 -17.19 -4.91
CA PRO A 238 14.05 -16.92 -3.81
C PRO A 238 14.94 -18.12 -3.62
N ALA A 239 16.24 -17.88 -3.46
CA ALA A 239 17.19 -18.96 -3.26
C ALA A 239 16.67 -19.85 -2.13
N ARG A 240 16.37 -21.11 -2.44
CA ARG A 240 15.78 -22.04 -1.49
C ARG A 240 16.74 -22.16 -0.32
N GLY A 241 16.35 -21.67 0.87
CA GLY A 241 17.02 -21.96 2.11
C GLY A 241 17.83 -20.83 2.76
N GLU A 242 17.87 -19.60 2.23
CA GLU A 242 18.48 -18.52 2.99
C GLU A 242 17.59 -18.14 4.20
N PRO A 243 18.13 -18.20 5.42
CA PRO A 243 17.41 -17.78 6.61
C PRO A 243 17.13 -16.27 6.57
N PHE A 244 16.00 -15.86 7.15
CA PHE A 244 15.64 -14.43 7.22
C PHE A 244 16.76 -13.64 7.92
N PRO A 245 17.24 -12.51 7.37
CA PRO A 245 18.45 -11.82 7.83
C PRO A 245 18.22 -10.96 9.09
N TRP A 246 17.78 -11.56 10.19
CA TRP A 246 17.46 -10.90 11.47
C TRP A 246 18.57 -10.01 12.01
N ARG A 247 19.84 -10.49 11.93
CA ARG A 247 20.99 -9.72 12.43
C ARG A 247 21.24 -8.45 11.60
N LYS A 248 21.14 -8.54 10.28
CA LYS A 248 21.30 -7.39 9.40
C LYS A 248 20.14 -6.41 9.58
N LEU A 249 18.91 -6.92 9.77
CA LEU A 249 17.74 -6.10 10.06
C LEU A 249 17.89 -5.34 11.40
N ALA A 250 18.41 -5.97 12.44
CA ALA A 250 18.68 -5.32 13.71
C ALA A 250 19.70 -4.16 13.57
N ILE A 251 20.71 -4.30 12.71
CA ILE A 251 21.68 -3.22 12.40
C ILE A 251 20.97 -2.06 11.68
N VAL A 252 20.10 -2.37 10.70
CA VAL A 252 19.32 -1.37 9.97
C VAL A 252 18.44 -0.58 10.94
N PHE A 253 17.77 -1.24 11.89
CA PHE A 253 16.93 -0.57 12.89
C PHE A 253 17.69 0.27 13.93
N ARG A 254 19.00 0.07 14.07
CA ARG A 254 19.85 0.97 14.89
C ARG A 254 20.19 2.28 14.18
N ASN A 255 19.96 2.35 12.88
CA ASN A 255 20.24 3.57 12.12
C ASN A 255 19.17 4.63 12.40
N ARG A 256 19.61 5.83 12.81
CA ARG A 256 18.73 6.98 13.14
C ARG A 256 17.77 7.34 12.00
N GLN A 257 18.19 7.17 10.75
CA GLN A 257 17.34 7.49 9.59
C GLN A 257 16.14 6.53 9.52
N ILE A 258 16.36 5.24 9.76
CA ILE A 258 15.28 4.24 9.77
C ILE A 258 14.33 4.50 10.95
N ILE A 259 14.85 4.84 12.13
CA ILE A 259 14.02 5.20 13.30
C ILE A 259 13.13 6.40 12.96
N ALA A 260 13.71 7.44 12.33
CA ALA A 260 12.95 8.63 11.92
C ALA A 260 11.84 8.28 10.91
N ILE A 261 12.13 7.43 9.92
CA ILE A 261 11.13 7.00 8.94
C ILE A 261 10.03 6.17 9.62
N CYS A 262 10.38 5.28 10.54
CA CYS A 262 9.43 4.49 11.32
C CYS A 262 8.49 5.37 12.14
N ALA A 263 9.04 6.35 12.89
CA ALA A 263 8.26 7.28 13.69
C ALA A 263 7.31 8.13 12.83
N GLY A 264 7.81 8.69 11.73
CA GLY A 264 6.99 9.49 10.82
C GLY A 264 5.94 8.65 10.09
N LYS A 265 6.25 7.39 9.72
CA LYS A 265 5.29 6.47 9.12
C LYS A 265 4.20 6.09 10.10
N PHE A 266 4.55 5.82 11.35
CA PHE A 266 3.58 5.59 12.43
C PHE A 266 2.66 6.80 12.60
N ALA A 267 3.20 8.00 12.68
CA ALA A 267 2.43 9.25 12.81
C ALA A 267 1.47 9.47 11.63
N SER A 268 1.96 9.32 10.40
CA SER A 268 1.14 9.46 9.19
C SER A 268 0.01 8.42 9.15
N LEU A 269 0.29 7.16 9.47
CA LEU A 269 -0.72 6.11 9.50
C LEU A 269 -1.68 6.25 10.68
N SER A 270 -1.27 6.83 11.81
CA SER A 270 -2.18 7.14 12.93
C SER A 270 -3.31 8.08 12.49
N SER A 271 -2.99 9.11 11.70
CA SER A 271 -3.99 10.00 11.12
C SER A 271 -4.91 9.24 10.16
N LEU A 272 -4.37 8.41 9.28
CA LEU A 272 -5.17 7.59 8.37
C LEU A 272 -6.13 6.66 9.13
N TYR A 273 -5.65 5.97 10.18
CA TYR A 273 -6.48 5.07 10.98
C TYR A 273 -7.58 5.80 11.75
N PHE A 274 -7.36 7.05 12.20
CA PHE A 274 -8.45 7.86 12.75
C PHE A 274 -9.58 8.04 11.73
N PHE A 275 -9.26 8.48 10.51
CA PHE A 275 -10.26 8.68 9.46
C PHE A 275 -10.94 7.37 9.03
N LEU A 276 -10.20 6.27 9.00
CA LEU A 276 -10.74 4.95 8.63
C LEU A 276 -11.63 4.33 9.71
N THR A 277 -11.39 4.62 10.99
CA THR A 277 -12.07 3.90 12.09
C THR A 277 -13.02 4.77 12.87
N TRP A 278 -12.57 5.91 13.38
CA TRP A 278 -13.33 6.72 14.31
C TRP A 278 -14.08 7.90 13.70
N PHE A 279 -13.67 8.38 12.53
CA PHE A 279 -14.26 9.56 11.92
C PHE A 279 -15.76 9.42 11.65
N PRO A 280 -16.30 8.29 11.13
CA PRO A 280 -17.75 8.06 11.06
C PRO A 280 -18.46 8.18 12.41
N SER A 281 -17.92 7.57 13.46
CA SER A 281 -18.47 7.67 14.81
C SER A 281 -18.42 9.09 15.34
N TYR A 282 -17.34 9.84 15.11
CA TYR A 282 -17.22 11.25 15.46
C TYR A 282 -18.33 12.10 14.84
N LEU A 283 -18.62 11.92 13.55
CA LEU A 283 -19.70 12.66 12.87
C LEU A 283 -21.08 12.37 13.44
N ILE A 284 -21.35 11.12 13.84
CA ILE A 284 -22.65 10.72 14.36
C ILE A 284 -22.79 11.08 15.85
N THR A 285 -21.78 10.74 16.68
CA THR A 285 -21.92 10.85 18.15
C THR A 285 -21.55 12.21 18.70
N GLU A 286 -20.48 12.86 18.17
CA GLU A 286 -20.03 14.18 18.64
C GLU A 286 -20.71 15.32 17.87
N ARG A 287 -20.89 15.14 16.55
CA ARG A 287 -21.47 16.18 15.69
C ARG A 287 -22.97 16.02 15.44
N HIS A 288 -23.58 14.99 16.03
CA HIS A 288 -25.03 14.70 15.97
C HIS A 288 -25.59 14.66 14.54
N MET A 289 -24.78 14.24 13.57
CA MET A 289 -25.24 14.10 12.20
C MET A 289 -26.11 12.84 12.05
N THR A 290 -27.13 12.92 11.21
CA THR A 290 -27.86 11.73 10.80
C THR A 290 -26.94 10.81 9.98
N VAL A 291 -27.20 9.51 10.02
CA VAL A 291 -26.40 8.48 9.33
C VAL A 291 -26.16 8.86 7.86
N LEU A 292 -27.21 9.28 7.14
CA LEU A 292 -27.10 9.64 5.73
C LEU A 292 -26.25 10.90 5.48
N LYS A 293 -26.40 11.95 6.32
CA LYS A 293 -25.58 13.18 6.22
C LYS A 293 -24.10 12.87 6.54
N ALA A 294 -23.86 12.03 7.54
CA ALA A 294 -22.50 11.60 7.90
C ALA A 294 -21.81 10.89 6.75
N GLY A 295 -22.54 10.10 5.94
CA GLY A 295 -22.00 9.42 4.77
C GLY A 295 -21.43 10.36 3.72
N GLY A 296 -22.20 11.40 3.33
CA GLY A 296 -21.72 12.44 2.41
C GLY A 296 -20.55 13.25 2.99
N ALA A 297 -20.68 13.64 4.27
CA ALA A 297 -19.63 14.38 4.99
C ALA A 297 -18.32 13.59 5.09
N ALA A 298 -18.39 12.29 5.38
CA ALA A 298 -17.21 11.44 5.51
C ALA A 298 -16.43 11.26 4.21
N SER A 299 -17.06 11.42 3.05
CA SER A 299 -16.39 11.27 1.74
C SER A 299 -15.43 12.42 1.43
N VAL A 300 -15.75 13.64 1.89
CA VAL A 300 -15.00 14.86 1.50
C VAL A 300 -13.53 14.81 1.92
N PRO A 301 -13.17 14.41 3.14
CA PRO A 301 -11.77 14.25 3.54
C PRO A 301 -11.02 13.23 2.68
N PHE A 302 -11.64 12.13 2.26
CA PHE A 302 -10.97 11.13 1.40
C PHE A 302 -10.67 11.68 0.00
N ILE A 303 -11.58 12.49 -0.58
CA ILE A 303 -11.30 13.22 -1.83
C ILE A 303 -10.10 14.15 -1.63
N SER A 304 -10.12 14.93 -0.54
CA SER A 304 -9.04 15.86 -0.22
C SER A 304 -7.70 15.16 -0.04
N ALA A 305 -7.67 14.00 0.63
CA ALA A 305 -6.46 13.19 0.78
C ALA A 305 -5.93 12.67 -0.57
N SER A 306 -6.82 12.28 -1.50
CA SER A 306 -6.43 11.89 -2.86
C SER A 306 -5.68 13.02 -3.58
N VAL A 307 -6.21 14.23 -3.49
CA VAL A 307 -5.55 15.43 -4.03
C VAL A 307 -4.24 15.71 -3.31
N GLY A 308 -4.20 15.51 -1.98
CA GLY A 308 -3.00 15.67 -1.17
C GLY A 308 -1.86 14.74 -1.59
N VAL A 309 -2.14 13.47 -1.87
CA VAL A 309 -1.13 12.49 -2.37
C VAL A 309 -0.51 12.97 -3.68
N LEU A 310 -1.34 13.43 -4.63
CA LEU A 310 -0.86 13.95 -5.90
C LEU A 310 -0.06 15.24 -5.71
N ALA A 311 -0.53 16.16 -4.86
CA ALA A 311 0.14 17.41 -4.55
C ALA A 311 1.51 17.17 -3.89
N GLY A 312 1.62 16.22 -2.97
CA GLY A 312 2.87 15.86 -2.31
C GLY A 312 3.92 15.31 -3.29
N GLY A 313 3.50 14.44 -4.22
CA GLY A 313 4.35 13.96 -5.31
C GLY A 313 4.81 15.09 -6.23
N ALA A 314 3.86 15.92 -6.70
CA ALA A 314 4.14 17.05 -7.59
C ALA A 314 5.07 18.07 -6.93
N LEU A 315 4.89 18.36 -5.63
CA LEU A 315 5.76 19.26 -4.86
C LEU A 315 7.20 18.70 -4.79
N SER A 316 7.35 17.41 -4.51
CA SER A 316 8.66 16.74 -4.49
C SER A 316 9.37 16.86 -5.84
N ASP A 317 8.67 16.57 -6.94
CA ASP A 317 9.23 16.64 -8.29
C ASP A 317 9.53 18.08 -8.74
N TRP A 318 8.70 19.04 -8.33
CA TRP A 318 8.93 20.45 -8.60
C TRP A 318 10.19 20.98 -7.89
N LEU A 319 10.39 20.59 -6.62
CA LEU A 319 11.60 20.92 -5.87
C LEU A 319 12.86 20.35 -6.53
N LEU A 320 12.82 19.08 -6.97
CA LEU A 320 13.93 18.47 -7.72
C LEU A 320 14.25 19.23 -9.00
N ARG A 321 13.23 19.62 -9.78
CA ARG A 321 13.43 20.41 -11.01
C ARG A 321 14.01 21.81 -10.76
N ARG A 322 13.79 22.37 -9.57
CA ARG A 322 14.39 23.65 -9.13
C ARG A 322 15.79 23.51 -8.56
N GLY A 323 16.39 22.31 -8.58
CA GLY A 323 17.76 22.10 -8.13
C GLY A 323 17.89 21.84 -6.62
N ALA A 324 16.78 21.58 -5.90
CA ALA A 324 16.87 21.16 -4.52
C ALA A 324 17.55 19.80 -4.40
N SER A 325 18.29 19.56 -3.30
CA SER A 325 18.86 18.23 -3.03
C SER A 325 17.75 17.19 -2.93
N VAL A 326 18.05 15.92 -3.29
CA VAL A 326 17.11 14.80 -3.20
C VAL A 326 16.52 14.71 -1.79
N GLY A 327 17.38 14.87 -0.76
CA GLY A 327 16.95 14.87 0.63
C GLY A 327 15.94 15.97 0.95
N ALA A 328 16.19 17.21 0.53
CA ALA A 328 15.27 18.32 0.77
C ALA A 328 13.96 18.11 0.01
N ALA A 329 14.02 17.74 -1.28
CA ALA A 329 12.84 17.53 -2.12
C ALA A 329 11.92 16.43 -1.59
N ARG A 330 12.48 15.36 -0.99
CA ARG A 330 11.69 14.26 -0.41
C ARG A 330 11.15 14.59 0.98
N LYS A 331 11.94 15.29 1.83
CA LYS A 331 11.53 15.63 3.20
C LYS A 331 10.48 16.72 3.27
N THR A 332 10.60 17.77 2.44
CA THR A 332 9.73 18.96 2.53
C THR A 332 8.24 18.60 2.49
N PRO A 333 7.71 17.83 1.51
CA PRO A 333 6.29 17.47 1.50
C PRO A 333 5.87 16.70 2.76
N ILE A 334 6.74 15.81 3.26
CA ILE A 334 6.44 14.98 4.43
C ILE A 334 6.35 15.84 5.69
N ILE A 335 7.35 16.69 5.92
CA ILE A 335 7.40 17.55 7.11
C ILE A 335 6.25 18.57 7.08
N THR A 336 6.04 19.25 5.95
CA THR A 336 4.95 20.23 5.82
C THR A 336 3.59 19.58 5.98
N GLY A 337 3.37 18.41 5.38
CA GLY A 337 2.13 17.67 5.55
C GLY A 337 1.89 17.29 7.01
N LEU A 338 2.88 16.70 7.69
CA LEU A 338 2.75 16.32 9.11
C LEU A 338 2.54 17.53 10.04
N LEU A 339 3.17 18.68 9.76
CA LEU A 339 2.97 19.91 10.54
C LEU A 339 1.59 20.54 10.32
N LEU A 340 0.92 20.24 9.22
CA LEU A 340 -0.43 20.74 8.93
C LEU A 340 -1.52 19.80 9.46
N VAL A 341 -1.25 18.52 9.73
CA VAL A 341 -2.23 17.58 10.32
C VAL A 341 -2.83 18.10 11.63
N PRO A 342 -2.08 18.74 12.55
CA PRO A 342 -2.63 19.29 13.80
C PRO A 342 -3.78 20.29 13.62
N THR A 343 -3.98 20.85 12.44
CA THR A 343 -5.16 21.71 12.17
C THR A 343 -6.48 20.99 12.46
N MET A 344 -6.51 19.64 12.45
CA MET A 344 -7.70 18.88 12.84
C MET A 344 -8.20 19.21 14.25
N SER A 345 -7.32 19.59 15.18
CA SER A 345 -7.69 19.97 16.54
C SER A 345 -8.50 21.27 16.58
N LEU A 346 -8.43 22.11 15.55
CA LEU A 346 -9.26 23.32 15.45
C LEU A 346 -10.75 23.01 15.30
N ALA A 347 -11.09 21.77 14.91
CA ALA A 347 -12.48 21.34 14.81
C ALA A 347 -13.25 21.39 16.17
N VAL A 348 -12.51 21.40 17.29
CA VAL A 348 -13.10 21.56 18.63
C VAL A 348 -13.61 22.99 18.88
N LEU A 349 -13.08 23.99 18.17
CA LEU A 349 -13.39 25.39 18.36
C LEU A 349 -14.66 25.88 17.67
N THR A 350 -15.35 25.00 16.93
CA THR A 350 -16.55 25.37 16.16
C THR A 350 -17.62 24.30 16.24
N ASP A 351 -18.89 24.78 16.35
CA ASP A 351 -20.07 23.92 16.31
C ASP A 351 -20.63 23.76 14.91
N THR A 352 -20.11 24.51 13.95
CA THR A 352 -20.62 24.53 12.57
C THR A 352 -20.08 23.33 11.79
N ASN A 353 -20.96 22.39 11.47
CA ASN A 353 -20.57 21.11 10.84
C ASN A 353 -19.80 21.25 9.52
N TRP A 354 -20.17 22.20 8.64
CA TRP A 354 -19.43 22.38 7.38
C TRP A 354 -18.00 22.89 7.58
N VAL A 355 -17.78 23.72 8.63
CA VAL A 355 -16.43 24.20 9.01
C VAL A 355 -15.60 23.02 9.55
N VAL A 356 -16.21 22.17 10.39
CA VAL A 356 -15.54 20.94 10.87
C VAL A 356 -15.14 20.05 9.70
N ILE A 357 -16.02 19.81 8.74
CA ILE A 357 -15.72 19.00 7.55
C ILE A 357 -14.58 19.63 6.74
N ALA A 358 -14.57 20.95 6.56
CA ALA A 358 -13.50 21.66 5.86
C ALA A 358 -12.16 21.53 6.57
N ILE A 359 -12.11 21.70 7.89
CA ILE A 359 -10.92 21.53 8.73
C ILE A 359 -10.40 20.09 8.63
N MET A 360 -11.28 19.09 8.79
CA MET A 360 -10.92 17.68 8.69
C MET A 360 -10.43 17.30 7.28
N SER A 361 -11.05 17.88 6.26
CA SER A 361 -10.64 17.70 4.86
C SER A 361 -9.25 18.28 4.59
N PHE A 362 -8.97 19.47 5.15
CA PHE A 362 -7.64 20.07 5.04
C PHE A 362 -6.57 19.26 5.79
N ALA A 363 -6.87 18.80 7.01
CA ALA A 363 -5.95 17.95 7.76
C ALA A 363 -5.66 16.62 7.03
N PHE A 364 -6.68 16.03 6.38
CA PHE A 364 -6.49 14.79 5.65
C PHE A 364 -5.83 15.00 4.28
N PHE A 365 -6.03 16.16 3.64
CA PHE A 365 -5.21 16.61 2.51
C PHE A 365 -3.73 16.68 2.93
N ALA A 366 -3.43 17.29 4.06
CA ALA A 366 -2.07 17.41 4.59
C ALA A 366 -1.44 16.04 4.88
N GLN A 367 -2.22 15.10 5.43
CA GLN A 367 -1.79 13.70 5.59
C GLN A 367 -1.49 13.04 4.23
N GLY A 368 -2.31 13.32 3.20
CA GLY A 368 -2.05 12.88 1.83
C GLY A 368 -0.71 13.40 1.31
N VAL A 369 -0.41 14.68 1.50
CA VAL A 369 0.89 15.28 1.14
C VAL A 369 2.05 14.56 1.84
N ALA A 370 1.89 14.21 3.12
CA ALA A 370 2.91 13.50 3.90
C ALA A 370 3.11 12.04 3.47
N SER A 371 2.22 11.46 2.66
CA SER A 371 2.28 10.04 2.27
C SER A 371 3.45 9.67 1.36
N ALA A 372 4.16 10.65 0.78
CA ALA A 372 5.33 10.46 -0.10
C ALA A 372 6.54 9.77 0.56
N SER A 373 6.44 9.37 1.84
CA SER A 373 7.52 8.74 2.61
C SER A 373 8.07 7.42 2.04
N TRP A 374 7.34 6.73 1.14
CA TRP A 374 7.81 5.52 0.48
C TRP A 374 9.07 5.73 -0.37
N SER A 375 9.21 6.89 -1.00
CA SER A 375 10.39 7.21 -1.82
C SER A 375 11.68 7.27 -1.00
N LEU A 376 11.60 7.75 0.27
CA LEU A 376 12.76 7.79 1.16
C LEU A 376 13.32 6.42 1.51
N ILE A 377 12.47 5.40 1.60
CA ILE A 377 12.93 4.02 1.86
C ILE A 377 13.81 3.55 0.69
N GLY A 378 13.42 3.85 -0.55
CA GLY A 378 14.20 3.53 -1.74
C GLY A 378 15.58 4.20 -1.78
N ASP A 379 15.66 5.42 -1.23
CA ASP A 379 16.89 6.21 -1.23
C ASP A 379 17.85 5.82 -0.08
N ILE A 380 17.32 5.38 1.07
CA ILE A 380 18.08 5.14 2.32
C ILE A 380 18.40 3.65 2.52
N ALA A 381 17.49 2.74 2.18
CA ALA A 381 17.68 1.32 2.46
C ALA A 381 18.86 0.72 1.70
N PRO A 382 19.60 -0.23 2.29
CA PRO A 382 20.64 -0.97 1.59
C PRO A 382 20.09 -1.68 0.34
N ARG A 383 20.80 -1.64 -0.78
CA ARG A 383 20.32 -2.27 -2.03
C ARG A 383 19.99 -3.75 -1.86
N SER A 384 20.81 -4.48 -1.11
CA SER A 384 20.62 -5.91 -0.82
C SER A 384 19.44 -6.22 0.10
N MET A 385 18.88 -5.21 0.80
CA MET A 385 17.82 -5.38 1.81
C MET A 385 16.63 -4.45 1.62
N LEU A 386 16.46 -3.87 0.45
CA LEU A 386 15.40 -2.87 0.18
C LEU A 386 14.00 -3.39 0.55
N GLY A 387 13.67 -4.60 0.11
CA GLY A 387 12.38 -5.23 0.40
C GLY A 387 12.18 -5.52 1.89
N VAL A 388 13.20 -6.07 2.55
CA VAL A 388 13.13 -6.39 3.99
C VAL A 388 13.02 -5.12 4.82
N THR A 389 13.81 -4.09 4.51
CA THR A 389 13.76 -2.79 5.20
C THR A 389 12.41 -2.10 5.00
N GLY A 390 11.89 -2.09 3.77
CA GLY A 390 10.58 -1.54 3.46
C GLY A 390 9.45 -2.27 4.18
N GLY A 391 9.50 -3.60 4.22
CA GLY A 391 8.56 -4.43 4.97
C GLY A 391 8.58 -4.14 6.47
N ALA A 392 9.77 -4.00 7.04
CA ALA A 392 9.95 -3.72 8.46
C ALA A 392 9.49 -2.29 8.85
N VAL A 393 9.76 -1.28 8.02
CA VAL A 393 9.21 0.08 8.20
C VAL A 393 7.69 0.06 8.09
N ASN A 394 7.14 -0.71 7.15
CA ASN A 394 5.69 -0.86 7.01
C ASN A 394 5.07 -1.57 8.23
N PHE A 395 5.74 -2.60 8.75
CA PHE A 395 5.36 -3.27 9.99
C PHE A 395 5.21 -2.26 11.14
N VAL A 396 6.26 -1.46 11.43
CA VAL A 396 6.24 -0.45 12.50
C VAL A 396 5.16 0.60 12.25
N GLY A 397 5.02 1.08 11.01
CA GLY A 397 3.97 2.03 10.63
C GLY A 397 2.57 1.49 10.93
N ASN A 398 2.29 0.23 10.57
CA ASN A 398 0.96 -0.38 10.78
C ASN A 398 0.66 -0.76 12.24
N LEU A 399 1.65 -0.72 13.17
CA LEU A 399 1.36 -0.78 14.61
C LEU A 399 0.45 0.36 15.07
N SER A 400 0.42 1.48 14.34
CA SER A 400 -0.53 2.56 14.58
C SER A 400 -1.99 2.11 14.43
N GLY A 401 -2.27 1.11 13.58
CA GLY A 401 -3.60 0.50 13.44
C GLY A 401 -4.04 -0.31 14.67
N ILE A 402 -3.10 -0.64 15.57
CA ILE A 402 -3.41 -1.24 16.88
C ILE A 402 -3.52 -0.13 17.93
N VAL A 403 -2.49 0.70 18.04
CA VAL A 403 -2.36 1.69 19.11
C VAL A 403 -3.42 2.79 18.99
N THR A 404 -3.61 3.35 17.78
CA THR A 404 -4.47 4.53 17.60
C THR A 404 -5.94 4.26 17.90
N PRO A 405 -6.60 3.21 17.35
CA PRO A 405 -8.01 2.99 17.66
C PRO A 405 -8.27 2.69 19.15
N ILE A 406 -7.38 1.93 19.80
CA ILE A 406 -7.50 1.60 21.21
C ILE A 406 -7.31 2.85 22.07
N ALA A 407 -6.26 3.64 21.81
CA ALA A 407 -5.99 4.88 22.55
C ALA A 407 -7.15 5.88 22.44
N ILE A 408 -7.72 6.05 21.23
CA ILE A 408 -8.90 6.90 21.04
C ILE A 408 -10.09 6.35 21.83
N GLY A 409 -10.31 5.03 21.82
CA GLY A 409 -11.38 4.40 22.60
C GLY A 409 -11.27 4.70 24.10
N PHE A 410 -10.07 4.60 24.68
CA PHE A 410 -9.81 4.96 26.07
C PHE A 410 -10.06 6.46 26.33
N ILE A 411 -9.55 7.35 25.48
CA ILE A 411 -9.75 8.79 25.61
C ILE A 411 -11.25 9.14 25.59
N VAL A 412 -11.97 8.62 24.60
CA VAL A 412 -13.42 8.91 24.47
C VAL A 412 -14.20 8.35 25.65
N ARG A 413 -13.83 7.18 26.19
CA ARG A 413 -14.47 6.62 27.39
C ARG A 413 -14.27 7.52 28.61
N GLU A 414 -13.03 7.96 28.86
CA GLU A 414 -12.69 8.74 30.08
C GLU A 414 -13.14 10.20 29.99
N THR A 415 -13.12 10.80 28.80
CA THR A 415 -13.39 12.24 28.64
C THR A 415 -14.77 12.54 28.06
N GLY A 416 -15.45 11.56 27.49
CA GLY A 416 -16.72 11.76 26.77
C GLY A 416 -16.59 12.54 25.46
N SER A 417 -15.37 12.95 25.03
CA SER A 417 -15.16 13.83 23.88
C SER A 417 -14.03 13.34 22.97
N PHE A 418 -14.18 13.59 21.66
CA PHE A 418 -13.14 13.36 20.67
C PHE A 418 -12.04 14.44 20.64
N GLY A 419 -12.22 15.57 21.30
CA GLY A 419 -11.24 16.66 21.29
C GLY A 419 -9.84 16.23 21.71
N TRP A 420 -9.72 15.47 22.80
CA TRP A 420 -8.44 14.92 23.26
C TRP A 420 -7.88 13.85 22.31
N ALA A 421 -8.75 13.11 21.61
CA ALA A 421 -8.32 12.15 20.60
C ALA A 421 -7.72 12.86 19.38
N LEU A 422 -8.30 13.97 18.92
CA LEU A 422 -7.71 14.81 17.87
C LEU A 422 -6.38 15.40 18.32
N GLY A 423 -6.26 15.80 19.59
CA GLY A 423 -5.00 16.23 20.21
C GLY A 423 -3.92 15.16 20.17
N LEU A 424 -4.25 13.90 20.51
CA LEU A 424 -3.31 12.78 20.46
C LEU A 424 -2.75 12.57 19.03
N ILE A 425 -3.62 12.57 18.00
CA ILE A 425 -3.19 12.44 16.61
C ILE A 425 -2.29 13.61 16.20
N SER A 426 -2.62 14.82 16.64
CA SER A 426 -1.83 16.02 16.41
C SER A 426 -0.43 15.92 17.04
N VAL A 427 -0.33 15.40 18.26
CA VAL A 427 0.95 15.13 18.92
C VAL A 427 1.78 14.10 18.14
N PHE A 428 1.17 13.00 17.69
CA PHE A 428 1.89 12.02 16.86
C PHE A 428 2.41 12.65 15.57
N ALA A 429 1.60 13.48 14.90
CA ALA A 429 2.00 14.16 13.67
C ALA A 429 3.19 15.12 13.91
N VAL A 430 3.17 15.91 14.99
CA VAL A 430 4.27 16.79 15.36
C VAL A 430 5.54 16.00 15.67
N ILE A 431 5.44 14.92 16.48
CA ILE A 431 6.58 14.05 16.76
C ILE A 431 7.17 13.48 15.48
N GLY A 432 6.31 13.01 14.55
CA GLY A 432 6.74 12.52 13.24
C GLY A 432 7.49 13.59 12.44
N ALA A 433 6.96 14.82 12.38
CA ALA A 433 7.60 15.95 11.71
C ALA A 433 8.97 16.30 12.34
N LEU A 434 9.06 16.33 13.67
CA LEU A 434 10.32 16.56 14.38
C LEU A 434 11.34 15.44 14.09
N CYS A 435 10.91 14.19 14.04
CA CYS A 435 11.79 13.07 13.67
C CYS A 435 12.34 13.22 12.24
N TYR A 436 11.52 13.62 11.27
CA TYR A 436 11.99 13.88 9.91
C TYR A 436 12.91 15.10 9.83
N THR A 437 12.67 16.12 10.64
CA THR A 437 13.46 17.35 10.62
C THR A 437 14.82 17.16 11.28
N PHE A 438 14.85 16.58 12.49
CA PHE A 438 16.07 16.54 13.31
C PHE A 438 16.76 15.18 13.32
N LEU A 439 16.00 14.07 13.36
CA LEU A 439 16.58 12.73 13.52
C LEU A 439 17.01 12.13 12.18
N LEU A 440 16.27 12.37 11.09
CA LEU A 440 16.57 11.81 9.78
C LEU A 440 17.93 12.29 9.24
N GLY A 441 18.31 13.54 9.49
CA GLY A 441 19.57 14.10 9.01
C GLY A 441 19.68 14.14 7.48
N GLU A 442 20.87 13.98 6.94
CA GLU A 442 21.11 13.89 5.49
C GLU A 442 20.65 12.55 4.94
N VAL A 443 19.93 12.55 3.81
CA VAL A 443 19.47 11.32 3.15
C VAL A 443 20.65 10.65 2.47
N LYS A 444 21.18 9.60 3.09
CA LYS A 444 22.28 8.79 2.57
C LYS A 444 21.91 7.31 2.66
N ARG A 445 22.31 6.56 1.64
CA ARG A 445 22.10 5.10 1.62
C ARG A 445 22.92 4.45 2.72
N ILE A 446 22.31 3.49 3.44
CA ILE A 446 22.98 2.70 4.46
C ILE A 446 23.81 1.63 3.77
N GLU A 447 25.13 1.64 4.00
CA GLU A 447 26.06 0.61 3.58
C GLU A 447 26.23 -0.39 4.73
N LEU A 448 25.97 -1.69 4.45
CA LEU A 448 26.08 -2.76 5.44
C LEU A 448 27.45 -3.42 5.46
N ASP A 449 28.14 -3.40 4.32
CA ASP A 449 29.51 -3.89 4.18
C ASP A 449 30.44 -2.69 3.97
N PRO A 450 31.58 -2.58 4.67
CA PRO A 450 32.58 -1.57 4.34
C PRO A 450 33.00 -1.77 2.87
N PRO A 451 33.31 -0.71 2.12
CA PRO A 451 33.83 -0.86 0.78
C PRO A 451 35.02 -1.82 0.86
N ALA A 452 35.03 -2.82 -0.02
CA ALA A 452 36.12 -3.78 -0.10
C ALA A 452 37.44 -2.97 -0.27
N THR A 453 38.13 -2.78 0.84
CA THR A 453 39.47 -2.20 0.83
C THR A 453 40.38 -3.25 0.20
N GLY A 454 40.62 -3.15 -1.10
CA GLY A 454 41.54 -4.03 -1.81
C GLY A 454 41.09 -4.46 -3.19
N GLY A 455 40.55 -3.56 -4.00
CA GLY A 455 40.56 -3.68 -5.46
C GLY A 455 41.63 -2.74 -5.99
N SER A 456 42.84 -3.26 -6.25
CA SER A 456 43.86 -2.54 -7.01
C SER A 456 43.21 -1.93 -8.26
N ALA A 457 43.45 -0.63 -8.45
CA ALA A 457 43.08 0.05 -9.68
C ALA A 457 43.48 -0.79 -10.88
N PRO A 458 42.66 -0.93 -11.93
CA PRO A 458 43.07 -1.62 -13.13
C PRO A 458 44.31 -0.91 -13.66
N GLU A 459 45.39 -1.67 -13.77
CA GLU A 459 46.67 -1.23 -14.36
C GLU A 459 46.38 -0.65 -15.76
N PRO A 460 46.89 0.55 -16.09
CA PRO A 460 46.64 1.12 -17.40
C PRO A 460 47.27 0.19 -18.46
N LEU A 461 46.45 -0.28 -19.40
CA LEU A 461 46.88 -1.05 -20.56
C LEU A 461 48.03 -0.30 -21.22
N LYS A 462 49.24 -0.86 -21.10
CA LYS A 462 50.42 -0.45 -21.86
C LYS A 462 50.09 -0.63 -23.34
N SER A 463 49.97 0.45 -24.06
CA SER A 463 49.95 0.46 -25.52
C SER A 463 51.30 -0.07 -26.02
N THR A 464 51.36 -1.31 -26.44
CA THR A 464 52.42 -1.81 -27.30
C THR A 464 52.18 -1.27 -28.72
N VAL A 465 52.82 -0.16 -29.00
CA VAL A 465 53.12 0.23 -30.38
C VAL A 465 54.32 -0.64 -30.78
N GLN A 466 54.13 -1.57 -31.71
CA GLN A 466 55.20 -2.20 -32.46
C GLN A 466 55.33 -1.44 -33.76
N ASP A 467 56.60 -1.02 -34.00
CA ASP A 467 57.13 -0.50 -35.27
C ASP A 467 56.95 -1.47 -36.44
#